data_a8e5b8a821e7350d1c8b618baf1841af
#
_entry.id   a8e5b8a821e7350d1c8b618baf1841af
#
_cell.length_a   1.000
_cell.length_b   1.000
_cell.length_c   1.000
_cell.angle_alpha   90.00
_cell.angle_beta   90.00
_cell.angle_gamma   90.00
#
_symmetry.space_group_name_H-M   'P 1'
#
loop_
_entity.id
_entity.type
_entity.pdbx_description
1 polymer ?
#
loop_
_entity_poly.entity_id
_entity_poly.type
_entity_poly.pdbx_seq_one_letter_code
_entity_poly.pdbx_strand_id
1 'polypeptide(L)'
;MWKLFFYNQWQYEKAENFLCDMESRGYRLENIKCSYFFKFRQSSPRKVKYIFLYNFVKDYSSKHYDLEKYICNFCKGSRICGNKHFEPNVFRITDLDAELSTIFRFRNTYLKQVFKQKMFISSFFMLPTILLFTFGYYFDSRVIFLLFISVIALFCFLYNLLGLLSLSKK
;
A
#
# COMPACT_ATOMS: atom_id res chain seq x y z
N MET A 1 -22.61 -3.06 6.86
CA MET A 1 -21.74 -3.54 7.97
C MET A 1 -20.36 -2.98 7.80
N TRP A 2 -19.71 -2.54 8.90
CA TRP A 2 -18.30 -2.15 8.90
C TRP A 2 -17.45 -3.26 9.48
N LYS A 3 -16.25 -3.50 8.90
CA LYS A 3 -15.22 -4.38 9.45
C LYS A 3 -13.87 -3.68 9.46
N LEU A 4 -13.15 -3.87 10.53
CA LEU A 4 -11.76 -3.43 10.68
C LEU A 4 -10.84 -4.59 10.27
N PHE A 5 -9.90 -4.31 9.37
CA PHE A 5 -8.90 -5.28 8.95
C PHE A 5 -7.54 -4.61 8.76
N PHE A 6 -6.55 -5.03 9.53
CA PHE A 6 -5.20 -4.48 9.48
C PHE A 6 -4.32 -5.27 8.54
N TYR A 7 -3.67 -4.56 7.63
CA TYR A 7 -2.66 -5.12 6.74
C TYR A 7 -1.60 -4.08 6.41
N ASN A 8 -0.38 -4.53 6.15
CA ASN A 8 0.68 -3.66 5.66
C ASN A 8 0.60 -3.52 4.13
N GLN A 9 1.13 -2.42 3.59
CA GLN A 9 1.09 -2.15 2.14
C GLN A 9 1.68 -3.28 1.28
N TRP A 10 2.66 -4.03 1.79
CA TRP A 10 3.23 -5.21 1.11
C TRP A 10 2.43 -6.50 1.32
N GLN A 11 1.43 -6.49 2.20
CA GLN A 11 0.52 -7.62 2.50
C GLN A 11 -0.82 -7.46 1.79
N TYR A 12 -0.86 -6.72 0.68
CA TYR A 12 -2.08 -6.47 -0.08
C TYR A 12 -2.84 -7.75 -0.45
N GLU A 13 -2.13 -8.87 -0.69
CA GLU A 13 -2.76 -10.17 -0.98
C GLU A 13 -3.65 -10.66 0.17
N LYS A 14 -3.26 -10.37 1.44
CA LYS A 14 -4.12 -10.70 2.58
C LYS A 14 -5.43 -9.92 2.54
N ALA A 15 -5.37 -8.63 2.18
CA ALA A 15 -6.56 -7.81 2.05
C ALA A 15 -7.41 -8.22 0.85
N GLU A 16 -6.79 -8.55 -0.29
CA GLU A 16 -7.48 -9.07 -1.47
C GLU A 16 -8.21 -10.38 -1.16
N ASN A 17 -7.53 -11.33 -0.53
CA ASN A 17 -8.12 -12.62 -0.12
C ASN A 17 -9.26 -12.43 0.89
N PHE A 18 -9.10 -11.52 1.86
CA PHE A 18 -10.16 -11.17 2.80
C PHE A 18 -11.42 -10.65 2.08
N LEU A 19 -11.24 -9.76 1.08
CA LEU A 19 -12.37 -9.24 0.30
C LEU A 19 -13.04 -10.32 -0.55
N CYS A 20 -12.24 -11.21 -1.17
CA CYS A 20 -12.76 -12.34 -1.93
C CYS A 20 -13.60 -13.28 -1.04
N ASP A 21 -13.11 -13.60 0.18
CA ASP A 21 -13.84 -14.42 1.15
C ASP A 21 -15.13 -13.73 1.61
N MET A 22 -15.11 -12.43 1.88
CA MET A 22 -16.30 -11.68 2.25
C MET A 22 -17.36 -11.71 1.15
N GLU A 23 -16.97 -11.54 -0.13
CA GLU A 23 -17.93 -11.57 -1.23
C GLU A 23 -18.47 -12.98 -1.51
N SER A 24 -17.67 -14.01 -1.31
CA SER A 24 -18.13 -15.41 -1.38
C SER A 24 -19.19 -15.75 -0.32
N ARG A 25 -19.18 -15.02 0.82
CA ARG A 25 -20.18 -15.10 1.89
C ARG A 25 -21.38 -14.16 1.69
N GLY A 26 -21.46 -13.45 0.57
CA GLY A 26 -22.56 -12.53 0.28
C GLY A 26 -22.39 -11.12 0.84
N TYR A 27 -21.17 -10.67 1.12
CA TYR A 27 -20.86 -9.32 1.58
C TYR A 27 -19.98 -8.59 0.57
N ARG A 28 -20.58 -7.72 -0.23
CA ARG A 28 -19.89 -6.94 -1.24
C ARG A 28 -19.30 -5.68 -0.65
N LEU A 29 -18.04 -5.40 -0.99
CA LEU A 29 -17.37 -4.15 -0.63
C LEU A 29 -18.08 -2.94 -1.25
N GLU A 30 -18.38 -1.94 -0.44
CA GLU A 30 -19.00 -0.67 -0.85
C GLU A 30 -18.01 0.49 -0.76
N ASN A 31 -17.21 0.55 0.31
CA ASN A 31 -16.26 1.64 0.53
C ASN A 31 -15.14 1.21 1.48
N ILE A 32 -14.02 1.95 1.46
CA ILE A 32 -12.91 1.83 2.41
C ILE A 32 -12.63 3.21 2.99
N LYS A 33 -12.44 3.29 4.31
CA LYS A 33 -11.98 4.50 5.01
C LYS A 33 -10.68 4.24 5.73
N CYS A 34 -9.75 5.21 5.66
CA CYS A 34 -8.43 5.13 6.32
C CYS A 34 -7.66 3.84 6.04
N SER A 35 -7.86 3.22 4.87
CA SER A 35 -7.24 1.96 4.42
C SER A 35 -7.51 0.72 5.27
N TYR A 36 -8.18 0.82 6.42
CA TYR A 36 -8.42 -0.29 7.35
C TYR A 36 -9.88 -0.54 7.67
N PHE A 37 -10.78 0.42 7.46
CA PHE A 37 -12.21 0.29 7.71
C PHE A 37 -12.94 -0.04 6.41
N PHE A 38 -13.41 -1.27 6.30
CA PHE A 38 -14.12 -1.78 5.14
C PHE A 38 -15.63 -1.76 5.36
N LYS A 39 -16.36 -1.06 4.50
CA LYS A 39 -17.81 -1.03 4.51
C LYS A 39 -18.37 -2.04 3.52
N PHE A 40 -19.19 -2.96 4.01
CA PHE A 40 -19.83 -3.97 3.21
C PHE A 40 -21.34 -3.78 3.18
N ARG A 41 -21.96 -4.14 2.05
CA ARG A 41 -23.39 -4.32 1.92
C ARG A 41 -23.71 -5.80 1.66
N GLN A 42 -24.88 -6.23 2.06
CA GLN A 42 -25.37 -7.57 1.74
C GLN A 42 -25.66 -7.69 0.24
N SER A 43 -25.27 -8.80 -0.36
CA SER A 43 -25.41 -9.09 -1.78
C SER A 43 -25.48 -10.62 -1.98
N SER A 44 -25.77 -11.06 -3.19
CA SER A 44 -25.66 -12.49 -3.52
C SER A 44 -24.21 -12.95 -3.46
N PRO A 45 -23.90 -14.14 -2.89
CA PRO A 45 -22.56 -14.71 -2.91
C PRO A 45 -22.03 -14.86 -4.35
N ARG A 46 -20.78 -14.42 -4.58
CA ARG A 46 -20.13 -14.51 -5.89
C ARG A 46 -18.64 -14.75 -5.73
N LYS A 47 -18.06 -15.48 -6.67
CA LYS A 47 -16.59 -15.60 -6.80
C LYS A 47 -16.07 -14.44 -7.65
N VAL A 48 -15.19 -13.66 -7.08
CA VAL A 48 -14.56 -12.49 -7.74
C VAL A 48 -13.11 -12.40 -7.31
N LYS A 49 -12.31 -11.63 -8.05
CA LYS A 49 -10.96 -11.22 -7.62
C LYS A 49 -10.97 -9.75 -7.25
N TYR A 50 -10.25 -9.40 -6.19
CA TYR A 50 -10.01 -8.01 -5.81
C TYR A 50 -8.55 -7.67 -6.07
N ILE A 51 -8.28 -6.44 -6.53
CA ILE A 51 -6.93 -5.94 -6.78
C ILE A 51 -6.80 -4.56 -6.16
N PHE A 52 -5.73 -4.37 -5.40
CA PHE A 52 -5.32 -3.09 -4.85
C PHE A 52 -4.23 -2.46 -5.73
N LEU A 53 -4.45 -1.24 -6.20
CA LEU A 53 -3.45 -0.41 -6.84
C LEU A 53 -3.21 0.85 -6.02
N TYR A 54 -1.94 1.15 -5.74
CA TYR A 54 -1.55 2.29 -4.92
C TYR A 54 -1.03 3.44 -5.79
N ASN A 55 -1.54 4.65 -5.54
CA ASN A 55 -1.15 5.88 -6.23
C ASN A 55 -0.26 6.73 -5.33
N PHE A 56 1.05 6.46 -5.27
CA PHE A 56 1.94 7.22 -4.40
C PHE A 56 2.82 8.26 -5.12
N VAL A 57 2.94 8.24 -6.44
CA VAL A 57 3.89 9.10 -7.17
C VAL A 57 3.27 9.66 -8.45
N LYS A 58 3.40 10.97 -8.66
CA LYS A 58 2.89 11.69 -9.84
C LYS A 58 3.46 11.16 -11.17
N ASP A 59 4.71 10.73 -11.19
CA ASP A 59 5.40 10.28 -12.41
C ASP A 59 4.86 8.97 -13.00
N TYR A 60 4.10 8.21 -12.20
CA TYR A 60 3.44 6.98 -12.65
C TYR A 60 1.99 7.19 -13.09
N SER A 61 1.51 8.43 -13.12
CA SER A 61 0.11 8.73 -13.40
C SER A 61 -0.35 8.22 -14.78
N SER A 62 0.49 8.34 -15.81
CA SER A 62 0.18 7.85 -17.16
C SER A 62 0.09 6.31 -17.20
N LYS A 63 1.12 5.63 -16.67
CA LYS A 63 1.14 4.15 -16.62
C LYS A 63 0.05 3.57 -15.73
N HIS A 64 -0.31 4.28 -14.66
CA HIS A 64 -1.40 3.89 -13.78
C HIS A 64 -2.76 4.04 -14.48
N TYR A 65 -2.94 5.11 -15.25
CA TYR A 65 -4.15 5.32 -16.05
C TYR A 65 -4.33 4.22 -17.10
N ASP A 66 -3.25 3.84 -17.78
CA ASP A 66 -3.27 2.74 -18.75
C ASP A 66 -3.60 1.41 -18.08
N LEU A 67 -3.09 1.17 -16.88
CA LEU A 67 -3.36 -0.04 -16.11
C LEU A 67 -4.83 -0.08 -15.63
N GLU A 68 -5.36 1.05 -15.17
CA GLU A 68 -6.77 1.18 -14.79
C GLU A 68 -7.69 0.91 -15.98
N LYS A 69 -7.37 1.49 -17.14
CA LYS A 69 -8.09 1.26 -18.38
C LYS A 69 -8.00 -0.21 -18.82
N TYR A 70 -6.83 -0.83 -18.67
CA TYR A 70 -6.65 -2.26 -18.92
C TYR A 70 -7.55 -3.11 -18.02
N ILE A 71 -7.57 -2.86 -16.71
CA ILE A 71 -8.41 -3.59 -15.77
C ILE A 71 -9.88 -3.44 -16.12
N CYS A 72 -10.33 -2.22 -16.41
CA CYS A 72 -11.74 -1.97 -16.73
C CYS A 72 -12.17 -2.61 -18.06
N ASN A 73 -11.35 -2.52 -19.10
CA ASN A 73 -11.73 -2.93 -20.45
C ASN A 73 -11.48 -4.42 -20.71
N PHE A 74 -10.36 -4.96 -20.25
CA PHE A 74 -9.95 -6.34 -20.54
C PHE A 74 -10.30 -7.34 -19.44
N CYS A 75 -10.23 -6.91 -18.16
CA CYS A 75 -10.53 -7.80 -17.04
C CYS A 75 -11.96 -7.65 -16.51
N LYS A 76 -12.81 -6.88 -17.18
CA LYS A 76 -14.17 -6.55 -16.71
C LYS A 76 -14.17 -6.08 -15.25
N GLY A 77 -13.15 -5.33 -14.89
CA GLY A 77 -12.97 -4.78 -13.55
C GLY A 77 -13.83 -3.54 -13.34
N SER A 78 -14.36 -3.38 -12.15
CA SER A 78 -15.03 -2.16 -11.71
C SER A 78 -14.26 -1.54 -10.56
N ARG A 79 -13.94 -0.25 -10.64
CA ARG A 79 -13.39 0.50 -9.52
C ARG A 79 -14.46 0.70 -8.46
N ILE A 80 -14.19 0.31 -7.23
CA ILE A 80 -15.15 0.42 -6.12
C ILE A 80 -14.87 1.66 -5.29
N CYS A 81 -13.61 1.87 -4.92
CA CYS A 81 -13.19 2.98 -4.08
C CYS A 81 -11.74 3.34 -4.35
N GLY A 82 -11.37 4.52 -3.94
CA GLY A 82 -10.02 5.07 -4.03
C GLY A 82 -10.08 6.58 -4.07
N ASN A 83 -9.32 7.23 -3.22
CA ASN A 83 -9.18 8.67 -3.22
C ASN A 83 -7.83 9.06 -3.85
N LYS A 84 -7.75 10.27 -4.39
CA LYS A 84 -6.67 10.71 -5.29
C LYS A 84 -5.25 10.68 -4.71
N HIS A 85 -5.04 10.58 -3.38
CA HIS A 85 -3.71 10.82 -2.81
C HIS A 85 -3.17 9.79 -1.81
N PHE A 86 -3.98 9.04 -1.05
CA PHE A 86 -3.48 8.17 0.03
C PHE A 86 -4.19 6.82 0.16
N GLU A 87 -5.33 6.63 -0.49
CA GLU A 87 -6.09 5.39 -0.43
C GLU A 87 -5.81 4.52 -1.64
N PRO A 88 -5.72 3.20 -1.48
CA PRO A 88 -5.58 2.30 -2.61
C PRO A 88 -6.81 2.36 -3.51
N ASN A 89 -6.61 2.39 -4.81
CA ASN A 89 -7.66 2.12 -5.76
C ASN A 89 -7.98 0.63 -5.69
N VAL A 90 -9.22 0.29 -5.39
CA VAL A 90 -9.67 -1.10 -5.29
C VAL A 90 -10.53 -1.44 -6.48
N PHE A 91 -10.11 -2.44 -7.22
CA PHE A 91 -10.81 -2.97 -8.38
C PHE A 91 -11.40 -4.33 -8.04
N ARG A 92 -12.64 -4.53 -8.45
CA ARG A 92 -13.34 -5.80 -8.39
C ARG A 92 -13.39 -6.38 -9.79
N ILE A 93 -12.84 -7.56 -9.98
CA ILE A 93 -12.76 -8.26 -11.26
C ILE A 93 -13.71 -9.45 -11.23
N THR A 94 -14.62 -9.50 -12.19
CA THR A 94 -15.60 -10.58 -12.34
C THR A 94 -15.11 -11.68 -13.29
N ASP A 95 -14.17 -11.36 -14.16
CA ASP A 95 -13.52 -12.33 -15.04
C ASP A 95 -12.40 -13.05 -14.28
N LEU A 96 -12.65 -14.30 -13.90
CA LEU A 96 -11.71 -15.11 -13.13
C LEU A 96 -10.53 -15.63 -13.96
N ASP A 97 -10.71 -15.70 -15.28
CA ASP A 97 -9.72 -16.20 -16.23
C ASP A 97 -8.81 -15.08 -16.76
N ALA A 98 -9.09 -13.82 -16.38
CA ALA A 98 -8.27 -12.69 -16.78
C ALA A 98 -6.81 -12.89 -16.37
N GLU A 99 -5.89 -12.65 -17.32
CA GLU A 99 -4.46 -12.72 -17.08
C GLU A 99 -4.00 -11.48 -16.27
N LEU A 100 -3.72 -11.67 -14.99
CA LEU A 100 -3.36 -10.62 -14.04
C LEU A 100 -1.84 -10.51 -13.83
N SER A 101 -1.04 -11.34 -14.47
CA SER A 101 0.41 -11.41 -14.32
C SER A 101 1.10 -10.05 -14.54
N THR A 102 0.68 -9.34 -15.58
CA THR A 102 1.20 -8.00 -15.92
C THR A 102 0.88 -6.99 -14.83
N ILE A 103 -0.34 -7.02 -14.28
CA ILE A 103 -0.78 -6.11 -13.20
C ILE A 103 0.04 -6.36 -11.93
N PHE A 104 0.22 -7.63 -11.56
CA PHE A 104 1.00 -8.00 -10.38
C PHE A 104 2.47 -7.63 -10.52
N ARG A 105 3.07 -7.87 -11.68
CA ARG A 105 4.46 -7.46 -11.97
C ARG A 105 4.64 -5.95 -11.86
N PHE A 106 3.74 -5.18 -12.46
CA PHE A 106 3.76 -3.72 -12.39
C PHE A 106 3.64 -3.25 -10.94
N ARG A 107 2.65 -3.75 -10.18
CA ARG A 107 2.41 -3.39 -8.78
C ARG A 107 3.64 -3.68 -7.91
N ASN A 108 4.25 -4.85 -8.05
CA ASN A 108 5.42 -5.23 -7.28
C ASN A 108 6.63 -4.33 -7.58
N THR A 109 6.88 -4.05 -8.85
CA THR A 109 7.96 -3.14 -9.27
C THR A 109 7.75 -1.74 -8.71
N TYR A 110 6.53 -1.23 -8.78
CA TYR A 110 6.15 0.06 -8.27
C TYR A 110 6.32 0.16 -6.74
N LEU A 111 5.80 -0.81 -5.99
CA LEU A 111 5.96 -0.85 -4.53
C LEU A 111 7.43 -0.92 -4.11
N LYS A 112 8.24 -1.74 -4.78
CA LYS A 112 9.70 -1.79 -4.53
C LYS A 112 10.36 -0.42 -4.70
N GLN A 113 9.99 0.32 -5.73
CA GLN A 113 10.53 1.66 -5.97
C GLN A 113 10.09 2.65 -4.89
N VAL A 114 8.80 2.64 -4.50
CA VAL A 114 8.28 3.50 -3.41
C VAL A 114 8.99 3.21 -2.09
N PHE A 115 9.19 1.94 -1.73
CA PHE A 115 9.90 1.59 -0.50
C PHE A 115 11.38 2.02 -0.55
N LYS A 116 12.08 1.85 -1.67
CA LYS A 116 13.44 2.35 -1.85
C LYS A 116 13.53 3.86 -1.66
N GLN A 117 12.62 4.61 -2.27
CA GLN A 117 12.58 6.07 -2.13
C GLN A 117 12.32 6.51 -0.68
N LYS A 118 11.37 5.87 0.01
CA LYS A 118 11.08 6.16 1.42
C LYS A 118 12.25 5.80 2.33
N MET A 119 12.96 4.71 2.07
CA MET A 119 14.19 4.36 2.79
C MET A 119 15.26 5.42 2.61
N PHE A 120 15.48 5.90 1.38
CA PHE A 120 16.44 6.96 1.11
C PHE A 120 16.11 8.24 1.88
N ILE A 121 14.85 8.68 1.87
CA ILE A 121 14.39 9.84 2.64
C ILE A 121 14.62 9.62 4.14
N SER A 122 14.24 8.45 4.68
CA SER A 122 14.44 8.15 6.10
C SER A 122 15.91 8.14 6.51
N SER A 123 16.81 7.63 5.65
CA SER A 123 18.25 7.63 5.92
C SER A 123 18.82 9.04 5.97
N PHE A 124 18.33 9.95 5.16
CA PHE A 124 18.73 11.36 5.17
C PHE A 124 18.44 12.03 6.52
N PHE A 125 17.29 11.73 7.15
CA PHE A 125 16.97 12.26 8.49
C PHE A 125 17.76 11.60 9.62
N MET A 126 18.37 10.44 9.41
CA MET A 126 19.24 9.79 10.40
C MET A 126 20.68 10.38 10.42
N LEU A 127 21.16 10.91 9.30
CA LEU A 127 22.53 11.45 9.17
C LEU A 127 22.87 12.54 10.22
N PRO A 128 22.05 13.58 10.46
CA PRO A 128 22.37 14.63 11.43
C PRO A 128 22.55 14.10 12.85
N THR A 129 21.79 13.09 13.23
CA THR A 129 21.86 12.51 14.59
C THR A 129 23.06 11.64 14.79
N ILE A 130 23.49 10.90 13.77
CA ILE A 130 24.76 10.15 13.81
C ILE A 130 25.92 11.14 13.98
N LEU A 131 25.92 12.25 13.23
CA LEU A 131 26.93 13.29 13.35
C LEU A 131 26.94 13.94 14.74
N LEU A 132 25.78 14.27 15.31
CA LEU A 132 25.69 14.83 16.65
C LEU A 132 26.18 13.86 17.75
N PHE A 133 25.94 12.57 17.59
CA PHE A 133 26.42 11.55 18.51
C PHE A 133 27.93 11.36 18.46
N THR A 134 28.51 11.44 17.24
CA THR A 134 29.97 11.29 17.05
C THR A 134 30.77 12.51 17.53
N PHE A 135 30.16 13.70 17.49
CA PHE A 135 30.82 14.95 17.93
C PHE A 135 30.60 15.29 19.40
N GLY A 136 29.98 14.41 20.21
CA GLY A 136 29.96 14.53 21.68
C GLY A 136 29.22 15.75 22.23
N TYR A 137 28.25 16.28 21.51
CA TYR A 137 27.46 17.42 22.00
C TYR A 137 26.58 17.02 23.19
N TYR A 138 26.88 17.64 24.33
CA TYR A 138 26.16 17.46 25.59
C TYR A 138 24.70 17.95 25.50
N PHE A 139 23.84 17.27 26.24
CA PHE A 139 22.40 17.35 26.32
C PHE A 139 21.83 18.78 26.47
N ASP A 140 21.55 19.43 25.35
CA ASP A 140 20.65 20.56 25.27
C ASP A 140 19.27 20.05 24.81
N SER A 141 18.18 20.72 25.17
CA SER A 141 16.80 20.39 24.78
C SER A 141 16.62 20.22 23.26
N ARG A 142 17.41 20.94 22.48
CA ARG A 142 17.45 20.83 21.01
C ARG A 142 17.98 19.48 20.55
N VAL A 143 18.94 18.89 21.25
CA VAL A 143 19.50 17.58 20.93
C VAL A 143 18.48 16.47 21.21
N ILE A 144 17.71 16.60 22.28
CA ILE A 144 16.64 15.65 22.62
C ILE A 144 15.58 15.61 21.49
N PHE A 145 15.20 16.77 20.96
CA PHE A 145 14.25 16.84 19.86
C PHE A 145 14.79 16.18 18.57
N LEU A 146 16.05 16.38 18.24
CA LEU A 146 16.70 15.73 17.09
C LEU A 146 16.81 14.21 17.28
N LEU A 147 17.11 13.73 18.48
CA LEU A 147 17.09 12.31 18.82
C LEU A 147 15.70 11.70 18.62
N PHE A 148 14.64 12.38 19.04
CA PHE A 148 13.27 11.93 18.84
C PHE A 148 12.93 11.78 17.34
N ILE A 149 13.30 12.77 16.52
CA ILE A 149 13.11 12.70 15.07
C ILE A 149 13.87 11.51 14.45
N SER A 150 15.10 11.23 14.91
CA SER A 150 15.89 10.12 14.37
C SER A 150 15.34 8.76 14.75
N VAL A 151 14.81 8.62 15.94
CA VAL A 151 14.13 7.38 16.37
C VAL A 151 12.94 7.11 15.44
N ILE A 152 12.13 8.12 15.13
CA ILE A 152 11.02 8.00 14.18
C ILE A 152 11.55 7.62 12.79
N ALA A 153 12.62 8.28 12.33
CA ALA A 153 13.23 8.00 11.03
C ALA A 153 13.77 6.55 10.96
N LEU A 154 14.35 6.05 12.05
CA LEU A 154 14.81 4.66 12.17
C LEU A 154 13.65 3.67 12.04
N PHE A 155 12.53 3.91 12.75
CA PHE A 155 11.34 3.07 12.63
C PHE A 155 10.78 3.10 11.20
N CYS A 156 10.71 4.27 10.56
CA CYS A 156 10.28 4.39 9.18
C CYS A 156 11.22 3.64 8.22
N PHE A 157 12.53 3.71 8.45
CA PHE A 157 13.52 2.99 7.66
C PHE A 157 13.34 1.48 7.78
N LEU A 158 13.29 0.96 9.01
CA LEU A 158 13.08 -0.48 9.28
C LEU A 158 11.77 -0.99 8.68
N TYR A 159 10.69 -0.22 8.84
CA TYR A 159 9.40 -0.56 8.24
C TYR A 159 9.49 -0.70 6.71
N ASN A 160 10.11 0.27 6.03
CA ASN A 160 10.25 0.23 4.58
C ASN A 160 11.22 -0.89 4.12
N LEU A 161 12.27 -1.17 4.90
CA LEU A 161 13.19 -2.28 4.65
C LEU A 161 12.46 -3.63 4.71
N LEU A 162 11.65 -3.86 5.75
CA LEU A 162 10.84 -5.07 5.87
C LEU A 162 9.88 -5.23 4.68
N GLY A 163 9.25 -4.14 4.25
CA GLY A 163 8.40 -4.12 3.06
C GLY A 163 9.17 -4.54 1.80
N LEU A 164 10.36 -3.98 1.59
CA LEU A 164 11.21 -4.31 0.45
C LEU A 164 11.65 -5.77 0.45
N LEU A 165 12.10 -6.29 1.59
CA LEU A 165 12.50 -7.69 1.76
C LEU A 165 11.31 -8.65 1.52
N SER A 166 10.13 -8.31 2.02
CA SER A 166 8.91 -9.09 1.77
C SER A 166 8.54 -9.16 0.29
N LEU A 167 8.69 -8.04 -0.44
CA LEU A 167 8.41 -8.00 -1.89
C LEU A 167 9.51 -8.63 -2.74
N SER A 168 10.73 -8.77 -2.23
CA SER A 168 11.83 -9.43 -2.96
C SER A 168 11.69 -10.94 -3.02
N LYS A 169 10.96 -11.52 -2.06
CA LYS A 169 10.67 -12.96 -1.99
C LYS A 169 9.51 -13.41 -2.89
N LYS A 170 8.83 -12.47 -3.52
CA LYS A 170 7.74 -12.70 -4.47
C LYS A 170 8.21 -12.50 -5.92
#